data_22266164b716471dc580b7924b558333
#
_entry.id   22266164b716471dc580b7924b558333
#
_cell.length_a   1.000
_cell.length_b   1.000
_cell.length_c   1.000
_cell.angle_alpha   90.00
_cell.angle_beta   90.00
_cell.angle_gamma   90.00
#
_symmetry.space_group_name_H-M   'P 1'
#
loop_
_entity.id
_entity.type
_entity.pdbx_description
1 polymer ?
#
loop_
_entity_poly.entity_id
_entity_poly.type
_entity_poly.pdbx_seq_one_letter_code
_entity_poly.pdbx_strand_id
1 'polypeptide(L)'
;MNSAELFETRVRKYQKKSMKYMRYVLNDHFLIVLFFLFGFIMVQYSSWIQSIRVLELPLLGLIGALLASVPFFGGVATLLEPADGIFLSVVGQDFKAYLQKAIRRSWMLPILVMLASTGIIFPIVAQAFGTNLSMFVKLFLLQVLFKDLLFRCTKYAYRGVLHFTWMEKLGIYMIAVANFFGMFLWISEGWSIVLLVIPVLLIIFVEQYYGKAAFVYQFDKMIEMELERQQRIYRLFALFVDVPMLHKPHAHRRTYLDGVLKMLVGNQPSGHRYLVSRTVIRTSQYMSLLLQLAVVSFVVALFSQPYYWNFIVNALLMMLLGFQLVGVIQSANTQNSHFASLVDSNTRLQDDLSVLMLTMVLSGIVIGISSAIGMRELIGLVGIVFYPIFGVFFTQFYLRFRFLKKRRKI
;
A
#
# COMPACT_ATOMS: atom_id res chain seq x y z
N MET A 1 -21.88 -28.80 9.49
CA MET A 1 -21.58 -27.36 9.62
C MET A 1 -22.16 -26.66 8.40
N ASN A 2 -23.06 -25.70 8.58
CA ASN A 2 -23.68 -24.99 7.46
C ASN A 2 -22.59 -24.20 6.71
N SER A 3 -22.62 -24.15 5.38
CA SER A 3 -21.63 -23.45 4.55
C SER A 3 -21.47 -21.97 4.95
N ALA A 4 -22.56 -21.37 5.41
CA ALA A 4 -22.58 -20.00 5.91
C ALA A 4 -21.81 -19.82 7.25
N GLU A 5 -21.85 -20.80 8.15
CA GLU A 5 -21.10 -20.81 9.42
C GLU A 5 -19.60 -21.05 9.17
N LEU A 6 -19.29 -21.89 8.19
CA LEU A 6 -17.92 -22.10 7.75
C LEU A 6 -17.27 -20.78 7.29
N PHE A 7 -17.98 -19.97 6.49
CA PHE A 7 -17.50 -18.66 6.05
C PHE A 7 -17.20 -17.73 7.24
N GLU A 8 -18.10 -17.64 8.22
CA GLU A 8 -17.91 -16.77 9.39
C GLU A 8 -16.69 -17.20 10.23
N THR A 9 -16.50 -18.51 10.41
CA THR A 9 -15.33 -19.04 11.10
C THR A 9 -14.03 -18.69 10.40
N ARG A 10 -14.00 -18.77 9.06
CA ARG A 10 -12.86 -18.37 8.23
C ARG A 10 -12.61 -16.86 8.29
N VAL A 11 -13.65 -16.05 8.27
CA VAL A 11 -13.54 -14.60 8.46
C VAL A 11 -12.87 -14.26 9.78
N ARG A 12 -13.30 -14.88 10.89
CA ARG A 12 -12.70 -14.66 12.22
C ARG A 12 -11.21 -15.07 12.23
N LYS A 13 -10.87 -16.23 11.67
CA LYS A 13 -9.48 -16.71 11.54
C LYS A 13 -8.62 -15.74 10.73
N TYR A 14 -9.13 -15.29 9.57
CA TYR A 14 -8.45 -14.33 8.70
C TYR A 14 -8.27 -12.97 9.36
N GLN A 15 -9.30 -12.43 10.04
CA GLN A 15 -9.21 -11.17 10.77
C GLN A 15 -8.18 -11.23 11.90
N LYS A 16 -8.19 -12.30 12.72
CA LYS A 16 -7.21 -12.49 13.80
C LYS A 16 -5.78 -12.49 13.25
N LYS A 17 -5.55 -13.16 12.11
CA LYS A 17 -4.25 -13.20 11.45
C LYS A 17 -3.85 -11.83 10.89
N SER A 18 -4.74 -11.15 10.16
CA SER A 18 -4.49 -9.82 9.59
C SER A 18 -4.25 -8.76 10.67
N MET A 19 -5.01 -8.81 11.79
CA MET A 19 -4.83 -7.91 12.93
C MET A 19 -3.46 -8.06 13.59
N LYS A 20 -2.92 -9.30 13.62
CA LYS A 20 -1.55 -9.53 14.12
C LYS A 20 -0.52 -8.77 13.27
N TYR A 21 -0.62 -8.84 11.93
CA TYR A 21 0.28 -8.10 11.04
C TYR A 21 0.05 -6.59 11.11
N MET A 22 -1.22 -6.15 11.16
CA MET A 22 -1.57 -4.74 11.26
C MET A 22 -0.96 -4.08 12.50
N ARG A 23 -0.90 -4.78 13.63
CA ARG A 23 -0.31 -4.28 14.88
C ARG A 23 1.21 -4.05 14.75
N TYR A 24 1.89 -4.79 13.90
CA TYR A 24 3.32 -4.55 13.60
C TYR A 24 3.53 -3.39 12.62
N VAL A 25 2.62 -3.22 11.66
CA VAL A 25 2.65 -2.10 10.71
C VAL A 25 2.31 -0.79 11.42
N LEU A 26 1.22 -0.77 12.20
CA LEU A 26 0.75 0.39 12.93
C LEU A 26 1.41 0.44 14.34
N ASN A 27 2.73 0.55 14.38
CA ASN A 27 3.41 0.82 15.63
C ASN A 27 3.34 2.31 15.98
N ASP A 28 3.56 2.65 17.25
CA ASP A 28 3.42 4.02 17.76
C ASP A 28 4.27 5.03 16.99
N HIS A 29 5.47 4.65 16.60
CA HIS A 29 6.38 5.53 15.85
C HIS A 29 5.89 5.78 14.41
N PHE A 30 5.36 4.75 13.75
CA PHE A 30 4.79 4.88 12.42
C PHE A 30 3.54 5.76 12.44
N LEU A 31 2.69 5.61 13.48
CA LEU A 31 1.49 6.44 13.64
C LEU A 31 1.84 7.93 13.82
N ILE A 32 2.89 8.25 14.58
CA ILE A 32 3.36 9.63 14.74
C ILE A 32 3.78 10.21 13.38
N VAL A 33 4.63 9.48 12.63
CA VAL A 33 5.08 9.94 11.31
C VAL A 33 3.90 10.09 10.35
N LEU A 34 2.98 9.11 10.35
CA LEU A 34 1.77 9.15 9.52
C LEU A 34 0.90 10.37 9.85
N PHE A 35 0.75 10.71 11.12
CA PHE A 35 -0.04 11.88 11.56
C PHE A 35 0.56 13.19 11.03
N PHE A 36 1.87 13.38 11.18
CA PHE A 36 2.53 14.57 10.65
C PHE A 36 2.52 14.64 9.13
N LEU A 37 2.74 13.50 8.45
CA LEU A 37 2.66 13.41 7.00
C LEU A 37 1.25 13.72 6.49
N PHE A 38 0.23 13.21 7.17
CA PHE A 38 -1.16 13.52 6.85
C PHE A 38 -1.46 15.01 7.03
N GLY A 39 -1.03 15.62 8.14
CA GLY A 39 -1.17 17.06 8.37
C GLY A 39 -0.49 17.88 7.27
N PHE A 40 0.74 17.53 6.91
CA PHE A 40 1.46 18.16 5.79
C PHE A 40 0.67 18.05 4.48
N ILE A 41 0.24 16.84 4.11
CA ILE A 41 -0.53 16.61 2.87
C ILE A 41 -1.82 17.44 2.88
N MET A 42 -2.53 17.53 4.01
CA MET A 42 -3.76 18.30 4.11
C MET A 42 -3.54 19.80 3.93
N VAL A 43 -2.45 20.36 4.49
CA VAL A 43 -2.10 21.77 4.29
C VAL A 43 -1.77 22.06 2.83
N GLN A 44 -0.93 21.21 2.19
CA GLN A 44 -0.56 21.38 0.79
C GLN A 44 -1.77 21.21 -0.14
N TYR A 45 -2.60 20.23 0.15
CA TYR A 45 -3.83 19.98 -0.59
C TYR A 45 -4.80 21.18 -0.51
N SER A 46 -5.00 21.73 0.68
CA SER A 46 -5.84 22.93 0.89
C SER A 46 -5.32 24.14 0.11
N SER A 47 -4.02 24.40 0.17
CA SER A 47 -3.37 25.49 -0.56
C SER A 47 -3.49 25.31 -2.06
N TRP A 48 -3.31 24.08 -2.55
CA TRP A 48 -3.44 23.76 -3.97
C TRP A 48 -4.87 23.95 -4.46
N ILE A 49 -5.88 23.50 -3.72
CA ILE A 49 -7.29 23.69 -4.10
C ILE A 49 -7.60 25.17 -4.24
N GLN A 50 -7.15 26.03 -3.31
CA GLN A 50 -7.40 27.48 -3.36
C GLN A 50 -6.77 28.14 -4.58
N SER A 51 -5.72 27.56 -5.17
CA SER A 51 -5.07 28.04 -6.39
C SER A 51 -5.83 27.68 -7.66
N ILE A 52 -6.74 26.69 -7.61
CA ILE A 52 -7.50 26.23 -8.77
C ILE A 52 -8.61 27.24 -9.07
N ARG A 53 -8.51 27.89 -10.24
CA ARG A 53 -9.57 28.77 -10.75
C ARG A 53 -10.42 28.09 -11.82
N VAL A 54 -9.77 27.32 -12.70
CA VAL A 54 -10.41 26.57 -13.79
C VAL A 54 -9.72 25.23 -13.90
N LEU A 55 -10.49 24.15 -14.07
CA LEU A 55 -9.95 22.83 -14.39
C LEU A 55 -9.84 22.67 -15.89
N GLU A 56 -8.62 22.50 -16.38
CA GLU A 56 -8.38 22.19 -17.78
C GLU A 56 -8.85 20.78 -18.14
N LEU A 57 -9.26 20.57 -19.39
CA LEU A 57 -9.74 19.28 -19.89
C LEU A 57 -8.81 18.09 -19.59
N PRO A 58 -7.46 18.19 -19.74
CA PRO A 58 -6.58 17.07 -19.39
C PRO A 58 -6.64 16.70 -17.91
N LEU A 59 -6.76 17.68 -17.01
CA LEU A 59 -6.85 17.45 -15.57
C LEU A 59 -8.20 16.82 -15.20
N LEU A 60 -9.30 17.22 -15.84
CA LEU A 60 -10.60 16.57 -15.71
C LEU A 60 -10.56 15.11 -16.16
N GLY A 61 -9.90 14.84 -17.29
CA GLY A 61 -9.67 13.47 -17.75
C GLY A 61 -8.88 12.62 -16.75
N LEU A 62 -7.82 13.19 -16.16
CA LEU A 62 -7.02 12.53 -15.14
C LEU A 62 -7.85 12.23 -13.89
N ILE A 63 -8.64 13.19 -13.39
CA ILE A 63 -9.52 13.02 -12.25
C ILE A 63 -10.57 11.94 -12.55
N GLY A 64 -11.17 11.96 -13.73
CA GLY A 64 -12.11 10.94 -14.19
C GLY A 64 -11.49 9.55 -14.22
N ALA A 65 -10.28 9.43 -14.76
CA ALA A 65 -9.53 8.16 -14.80
C ALA A 65 -9.18 7.65 -13.40
N LEU A 66 -8.77 8.53 -12.48
CA LEU A 66 -8.53 8.18 -11.07
C LEU A 66 -9.79 7.68 -10.40
N LEU A 67 -10.92 8.38 -10.50
CA LEU A 67 -12.21 7.93 -9.94
C LEU A 67 -12.67 6.62 -10.55
N ALA A 68 -12.51 6.43 -11.86
CA ALA A 68 -12.85 5.20 -12.56
C ALA A 68 -12.01 4.00 -12.12
N SER A 69 -10.79 4.22 -11.64
CA SER A 69 -9.90 3.15 -11.15
C SER A 69 -10.33 2.60 -9.79
N VAL A 70 -10.99 3.41 -8.95
CA VAL A 70 -11.34 3.06 -7.57
C VAL A 70 -12.26 1.84 -7.46
N PRO A 71 -13.32 1.66 -8.27
CA PRO A 71 -14.15 0.45 -8.25
C PRO A 71 -13.39 -0.86 -8.50
N PHE A 72 -12.25 -0.80 -9.18
CA PHE A 72 -11.40 -1.98 -9.42
C PHE A 72 -10.59 -2.40 -8.20
N PHE A 73 -10.49 -1.52 -7.18
CA PHE A 73 -9.85 -1.86 -5.92
C PHE A 73 -10.70 -2.84 -5.11
N GLY A 74 -10.07 -3.91 -4.59
CA GLY A 74 -10.71 -4.92 -3.77
C GLY A 74 -11.58 -5.91 -4.57
N GLY A 75 -11.15 -7.17 -4.63
CA GLY A 75 -11.91 -8.28 -5.19
C GLY A 75 -12.82 -8.96 -4.17
N VAL A 76 -13.58 -9.95 -4.62
CA VAL A 76 -14.38 -10.80 -3.73
C VAL A 76 -13.44 -11.65 -2.87
N ALA A 77 -13.57 -11.54 -1.55
CA ALA A 77 -12.84 -12.33 -0.58
C ALA A 77 -13.58 -13.64 -0.29
N THR A 78 -13.27 -14.66 -1.04
CA THR A 78 -13.93 -15.97 -0.89
C THR A 78 -13.39 -16.76 0.30
N LEU A 79 -12.15 -16.51 0.72
CA LEU A 79 -11.44 -17.22 1.80
C LEU A 79 -11.41 -18.74 1.58
N LEU A 80 -11.43 -19.17 0.32
CA LEU A 80 -11.30 -20.58 -0.05
C LEU A 80 -9.86 -21.05 0.15
N GLU A 81 -9.72 -22.28 0.64
CA GLU A 81 -8.45 -22.98 0.81
C GLU A 81 -8.30 -24.05 -0.31
N PRO A 82 -7.08 -24.49 -0.67
CA PRO A 82 -6.89 -25.48 -1.75
C PRO A 82 -7.68 -26.78 -1.57
N ALA A 83 -7.89 -27.21 -0.32
CA ALA A 83 -8.65 -28.40 0.00
C ALA A 83 -10.15 -28.28 -0.35
N ASP A 84 -10.68 -27.08 -0.48
CA ASP A 84 -12.10 -26.83 -0.75
C ASP A 84 -12.54 -27.28 -2.14
N GLY A 85 -11.61 -27.32 -3.09
CA GLY A 85 -11.88 -27.84 -4.43
C GLY A 85 -12.44 -29.27 -4.40
N ILE A 86 -12.03 -30.08 -3.41
CA ILE A 86 -12.51 -31.44 -3.22
C ILE A 86 -13.74 -31.47 -2.29
N PHE A 87 -13.67 -30.81 -1.13
CA PHE A 87 -14.69 -30.94 -0.09
C PHE A 87 -15.96 -30.13 -0.36
N LEU A 88 -15.84 -28.89 -0.88
CA LEU A 88 -17.01 -28.04 -1.13
C LEU A 88 -17.68 -28.30 -2.50
N SER A 89 -16.98 -28.93 -3.44
CA SER A 89 -17.58 -29.31 -4.73
C SER A 89 -18.76 -30.27 -4.56
N VAL A 90 -18.74 -31.09 -3.52
CA VAL A 90 -19.78 -32.07 -3.18
C VAL A 90 -21.02 -31.41 -2.55
N VAL A 91 -20.87 -30.23 -1.91
CA VAL A 91 -21.94 -29.56 -1.12
C VAL A 91 -22.98 -28.87 -2.00
N GLY A 92 -22.71 -28.67 -3.30
CA GLY A 92 -23.71 -28.26 -4.30
C GLY A 92 -24.43 -26.94 -4.00
N GLN A 93 -25.75 -26.98 -3.76
CA GLN A 93 -26.59 -25.79 -3.62
C GLN A 93 -26.28 -24.93 -2.38
N ASP A 94 -25.78 -25.51 -1.30
CA ASP A 94 -25.44 -24.79 -0.08
C ASP A 94 -24.26 -23.83 -0.27
N PHE A 95 -23.42 -24.04 -1.29
CA PHE A 95 -22.33 -23.12 -1.62
C PHE A 95 -22.81 -21.73 -2.05
N LYS A 96 -24.05 -21.60 -2.59
CA LYS A 96 -24.65 -20.32 -2.94
C LYS A 96 -24.73 -19.36 -1.73
N ALA A 97 -25.10 -19.90 -0.55
CA ALA A 97 -25.17 -19.12 0.68
C ALA A 97 -23.79 -18.64 1.13
N TYR A 98 -22.76 -19.48 1.01
CA TYR A 98 -21.36 -19.11 1.26
C TYR A 98 -20.93 -17.94 0.36
N LEU A 99 -21.11 -18.07 -0.95
CA LEU A 99 -20.71 -17.06 -1.92
C LEU A 99 -21.44 -15.72 -1.74
N GLN A 100 -22.72 -15.75 -1.40
CA GLN A 100 -23.49 -14.53 -1.12
C GLN A 100 -22.93 -13.79 0.12
N LYS A 101 -22.61 -14.50 1.20
CA LYS A 101 -21.97 -13.91 2.38
C LYS A 101 -20.58 -13.35 2.03
N ALA A 102 -19.80 -14.06 1.22
CA ALA A 102 -18.49 -13.59 0.75
C ALA A 102 -18.61 -12.27 -0.03
N ILE A 103 -19.51 -12.19 -1.00
CA ILE A 103 -19.75 -10.97 -1.79
C ILE A 103 -20.20 -9.83 -0.89
N ARG A 104 -21.21 -10.05 -0.01
CA ARG A 104 -21.71 -9.01 0.91
C ARG A 104 -20.60 -8.47 1.82
N ARG A 105 -19.77 -9.35 2.36
CA ARG A 105 -18.63 -8.95 3.20
C ARG A 105 -17.58 -8.16 2.42
N SER A 106 -17.38 -8.50 1.16
CA SER A 106 -16.37 -7.87 0.30
C SER A 106 -16.71 -6.43 -0.07
N TRP A 107 -17.93 -5.96 0.14
CA TRP A 107 -18.34 -4.57 -0.08
C TRP A 107 -17.75 -3.58 0.93
N MET A 108 -17.46 -4.02 2.16
CA MET A 108 -17.10 -3.11 3.26
C MET A 108 -15.88 -2.23 2.94
N LEU A 109 -14.79 -2.84 2.48
CA LEU A 109 -13.56 -2.10 2.17
C LEU A 109 -13.70 -1.22 0.92
N PRO A 110 -14.23 -1.69 -0.22
CA PRO A 110 -14.46 -0.84 -1.38
C PRO A 110 -15.34 0.37 -1.10
N ILE A 111 -16.44 0.24 -0.35
CA ILE A 111 -17.29 1.38 0.01
C ILE A 111 -16.51 2.46 0.73
N LEU A 112 -15.69 2.08 1.72
CA LEU A 112 -14.85 3.05 2.44
C LEU A 112 -13.84 3.75 1.52
N VAL A 113 -13.20 3.00 0.62
CA VAL A 113 -12.24 3.57 -0.34
C VAL A 113 -12.92 4.49 -1.35
N MET A 114 -14.11 4.11 -1.85
CA MET A 114 -14.91 4.94 -2.76
C MET A 114 -15.38 6.22 -2.06
N LEU A 115 -15.83 6.14 -0.82
CA LEU A 115 -16.23 7.31 -0.03
C LEU A 115 -15.05 8.26 0.20
N ALA A 116 -13.90 7.70 0.59
CA ALA A 116 -12.68 8.48 0.80
C ALA A 116 -12.18 9.14 -0.49
N SER A 117 -12.15 8.42 -1.60
CA SER A 117 -11.71 8.95 -2.90
C SER A 117 -12.63 10.07 -3.41
N THR A 118 -13.95 9.89 -3.28
CA THR A 118 -14.91 10.95 -3.60
C THR A 118 -14.72 12.15 -2.67
N GLY A 119 -14.54 11.92 -1.37
CA GLY A 119 -14.29 12.97 -0.37
C GLY A 119 -13.01 13.78 -0.64
N ILE A 120 -11.96 13.12 -1.14
CA ILE A 120 -10.71 13.80 -1.53
C ILE A 120 -10.90 14.59 -2.83
N ILE A 121 -11.63 14.10 -3.80
CA ILE A 121 -11.76 14.72 -5.12
C ILE A 121 -12.85 15.80 -5.14
N PHE A 122 -13.90 15.65 -4.33
CA PHE A 122 -15.03 16.57 -4.33
C PHE A 122 -14.66 18.04 -4.09
N PRO A 123 -13.80 18.43 -3.14
CA PRO A 123 -13.42 19.83 -2.95
C PRO A 123 -12.79 20.47 -4.19
N ILE A 124 -12.02 19.70 -4.99
CA ILE A 124 -11.43 20.17 -6.24
C ILE A 124 -12.53 20.52 -7.25
N VAL A 125 -13.51 19.60 -7.38
CA VAL A 125 -14.65 19.78 -8.30
C VAL A 125 -15.56 20.91 -7.81
N ALA A 126 -15.81 21.00 -6.50
CA ALA A 126 -16.64 22.04 -5.90
C ALA A 126 -16.03 23.43 -6.11
N GLN A 127 -14.72 23.57 -5.93
CA GLN A 127 -14.01 24.84 -6.13
C GLN A 127 -14.05 25.30 -7.60
N ALA A 128 -13.88 24.35 -8.55
CA ALA A 128 -13.81 24.66 -9.95
C ALA A 128 -15.18 24.97 -10.59
N PHE A 129 -16.23 24.29 -10.14
CA PHE A 129 -17.56 24.35 -10.77
C PHE A 129 -18.65 24.95 -9.87
N GLY A 130 -18.34 25.32 -8.63
CA GLY A 130 -19.35 25.84 -7.69
C GLY A 130 -20.46 24.81 -7.37
N THR A 131 -20.12 23.51 -7.35
CA THR A 131 -21.10 22.44 -7.28
C THR A 131 -21.60 22.17 -5.86
N ASN A 132 -22.82 21.64 -5.76
CA ASN A 132 -23.49 21.30 -4.52
C ASN A 132 -23.21 19.84 -4.11
N LEU A 133 -23.59 19.49 -2.88
CA LEU A 133 -23.50 18.13 -2.33
C LEU A 133 -24.13 17.04 -3.24
N SER A 134 -25.10 17.41 -4.08
CA SER A 134 -25.69 16.48 -5.06
C SER A 134 -24.66 15.87 -6.00
N MET A 135 -23.61 16.62 -6.38
CA MET A 135 -22.54 16.10 -7.23
C MET A 135 -21.68 15.07 -6.51
N PHE A 136 -21.40 15.28 -5.24
CA PHE A 136 -20.73 14.27 -4.40
C PHE A 136 -21.49 12.94 -4.43
N VAL A 137 -22.81 12.99 -4.22
CA VAL A 137 -23.65 11.79 -4.22
C VAL A 137 -23.65 11.11 -5.59
N LYS A 138 -23.72 11.87 -6.70
CA LYS A 138 -23.68 11.31 -8.05
C LYS A 138 -22.35 10.61 -8.35
N LEU A 139 -21.21 11.24 -8.01
CA LEU A 139 -19.88 10.65 -8.19
C LEU A 139 -19.71 9.37 -7.35
N PHE A 140 -20.17 9.39 -6.11
CA PHE A 140 -20.14 8.22 -5.25
C PHE A 140 -21.03 7.09 -5.77
N LEU A 141 -22.28 7.40 -6.14
CA LEU A 141 -23.21 6.41 -6.72
C LEU A 141 -22.66 5.79 -8.00
N LEU A 142 -22.03 6.60 -8.86
CA LEU A 142 -21.42 6.09 -10.09
C LEU A 142 -20.33 5.06 -9.79
N GLN A 143 -19.47 5.31 -8.79
CA GLN A 143 -18.47 4.34 -8.36
C GLN A 143 -19.12 3.05 -7.83
N VAL A 144 -20.17 3.18 -7.00
CA VAL A 144 -20.91 2.02 -6.44
C VAL A 144 -21.54 1.17 -7.55
N LEU A 145 -22.14 1.80 -8.57
CA LEU A 145 -22.74 1.08 -9.70
C LEU A 145 -21.67 0.31 -10.52
N PHE A 146 -20.54 0.94 -10.84
CA PHE A 146 -19.44 0.22 -11.50
C PHE A 146 -18.87 -0.91 -10.63
N LYS A 147 -18.81 -0.73 -9.32
CA LYS A 147 -18.40 -1.79 -8.40
C LYS A 147 -19.39 -2.96 -8.38
N ASP A 148 -20.70 -2.67 -8.39
CA ASP A 148 -21.73 -3.72 -8.47
C ASP A 148 -21.60 -4.51 -9.77
N LEU A 149 -21.42 -3.80 -10.90
CA LEU A 149 -21.15 -4.43 -12.19
C LEU A 149 -19.96 -5.40 -12.13
N LEU A 150 -18.84 -4.95 -11.57
CA LEU A 150 -17.63 -5.78 -11.43
C LEU A 150 -17.86 -7.01 -10.54
N PHE A 151 -18.60 -6.86 -9.45
CA PHE A 151 -18.94 -8.00 -8.59
C PHE A 151 -19.87 -9.00 -9.26
N ARG A 152 -20.82 -8.53 -10.08
CA ARG A 152 -21.70 -9.40 -10.89
C ARG A 152 -20.89 -10.14 -11.95
N CYS A 153 -20.04 -9.46 -12.69
CA CYS A 153 -19.12 -10.10 -13.65
C CYS A 153 -18.25 -11.17 -12.95
N THR A 154 -17.71 -10.87 -11.79
CA THR A 154 -16.94 -11.84 -11.00
C THR A 154 -17.78 -13.03 -10.55
N LYS A 155 -19.02 -12.80 -10.10
CA LYS A 155 -19.98 -13.86 -9.74
C LYS A 155 -20.25 -14.80 -10.91
N TYR A 156 -20.45 -14.27 -12.12
CA TYR A 156 -20.67 -15.09 -13.32
C TYR A 156 -19.39 -15.77 -13.81
N ALA A 157 -18.23 -15.16 -13.59
CA ALA A 157 -16.94 -15.81 -13.83
C ALA A 157 -16.72 -17.02 -12.90
N TYR A 158 -17.13 -16.93 -11.64
CA TYR A 158 -17.10 -18.05 -10.68
C TYR A 158 -18.06 -19.19 -11.05
N ARG A 159 -19.14 -18.87 -11.76
CA ARG A 159 -20.09 -19.83 -12.29
C ARG A 159 -19.65 -20.47 -13.63
N GLY A 160 -18.49 -20.09 -14.16
CA GLY A 160 -18.00 -20.57 -15.43
C GLY A 160 -18.73 -20.11 -16.68
N VAL A 161 -19.70 -19.19 -16.49
CA VAL A 161 -20.55 -18.67 -17.59
C VAL A 161 -19.86 -17.51 -18.32
N LEU A 162 -19.03 -16.75 -17.63
CA LEU A 162 -18.31 -15.59 -18.18
C LEU A 162 -16.80 -15.79 -18.08
N HIS A 163 -16.10 -15.60 -19.20
CA HIS A 163 -14.64 -15.45 -19.20
C HIS A 163 -14.29 -14.00 -18.87
N PHE A 164 -14.07 -13.71 -17.57
CA PHE A 164 -13.78 -12.36 -17.13
C PHE A 164 -12.26 -12.11 -17.11
N THR A 165 -11.72 -11.79 -18.28
CA THR A 165 -10.29 -11.56 -18.54
C THR A 165 -9.90 -10.09 -18.24
N TRP A 166 -8.63 -9.75 -18.46
CA TRP A 166 -8.16 -8.39 -18.31
C TRP A 166 -8.75 -7.45 -19.39
N MET A 167 -9.10 -7.97 -20.58
CA MET A 167 -9.66 -7.16 -21.67
C MET A 167 -11.07 -6.65 -21.34
N GLU A 168 -11.94 -7.49 -20.79
CA GLU A 168 -13.27 -7.07 -20.35
C GLU A 168 -13.19 -6.06 -19.20
N LYS A 169 -12.24 -6.24 -18.28
CA LYS A 169 -11.96 -5.26 -17.23
C LYS A 169 -11.52 -3.93 -17.79
N LEU A 170 -10.63 -3.95 -18.80
CA LEU A 170 -10.18 -2.75 -19.49
C LEU A 170 -11.35 -2.06 -20.22
N GLY A 171 -12.22 -2.82 -20.89
CA GLY A 171 -13.42 -2.28 -21.54
C GLY A 171 -14.34 -1.56 -20.54
N ILE A 172 -14.65 -2.19 -19.40
CA ILE A 172 -15.45 -1.58 -18.33
C ILE A 172 -14.75 -0.33 -17.78
N TYR A 173 -13.42 -0.36 -17.62
CA TYR A 173 -12.64 0.79 -17.17
C TYR A 173 -12.73 1.96 -18.14
N MET A 174 -12.59 1.73 -19.43
CA MET A 174 -12.71 2.79 -20.45
C MET A 174 -14.11 3.40 -20.47
N ILE A 175 -15.16 2.59 -20.34
CA ILE A 175 -16.55 3.07 -20.21
C ILE A 175 -16.70 3.90 -18.93
N ALA A 176 -16.11 3.47 -17.82
CA ALA A 176 -16.15 4.23 -16.57
C ALA A 176 -15.43 5.57 -16.71
N VAL A 177 -14.23 5.62 -17.31
CA VAL A 177 -13.49 6.86 -17.57
C VAL A 177 -14.33 7.83 -18.42
N ALA A 178 -14.89 7.36 -19.53
CA ALA A 178 -15.73 8.17 -20.37
C ALA A 178 -16.98 8.71 -19.63
N ASN A 179 -17.56 7.88 -18.75
CA ASN A 179 -18.73 8.24 -17.97
C ASN A 179 -18.41 9.31 -16.89
N PHE A 180 -17.30 9.16 -16.14
CA PHE A 180 -16.83 10.18 -15.19
C PHE A 180 -16.46 11.48 -15.91
N PHE A 181 -15.78 11.40 -17.05
CA PHE A 181 -15.42 12.56 -17.84
C PHE A 181 -16.68 13.28 -18.36
N GLY A 182 -17.64 12.55 -18.90
CA GLY A 182 -18.94 13.11 -19.33
C GLY A 182 -19.69 13.77 -18.16
N MET A 183 -19.63 13.20 -16.95
CA MET A 183 -20.24 13.79 -15.76
C MET A 183 -19.64 15.16 -15.40
N PHE A 184 -18.35 15.37 -15.65
CA PHE A 184 -17.70 16.67 -15.47
C PHE A 184 -18.06 17.66 -16.57
N LEU A 185 -18.17 17.23 -17.82
CA LEU A 185 -18.57 18.11 -18.94
C LEU A 185 -20.00 18.63 -18.80
N TRP A 186 -20.91 17.82 -18.29
CA TRP A 186 -22.35 18.17 -18.15
C TRP A 186 -22.74 18.52 -16.70
N ILE A 187 -21.80 18.99 -15.91
CA ILE A 187 -22.01 19.27 -14.49
C ILE A 187 -23.01 20.39 -14.26
N SER A 188 -23.03 21.41 -15.14
CA SER A 188 -23.89 22.59 -15.04
C SER A 188 -25.33 22.34 -15.52
N GLU A 189 -25.58 21.32 -16.32
CA GLU A 189 -26.84 21.15 -17.06
C GLU A 189 -27.85 20.19 -16.43
N GLY A 190 -27.62 19.69 -15.23
CA GLY A 190 -28.52 18.71 -14.59
C GLY A 190 -28.56 17.31 -15.28
N TRP A 191 -28.17 17.23 -16.57
CA TRP A 191 -28.12 16.00 -17.37
C TRP A 191 -27.13 14.97 -16.84
N SER A 192 -26.26 15.35 -15.96
CA SER A 192 -25.30 14.44 -15.33
C SER A 192 -25.93 13.20 -14.66
N ILE A 193 -27.24 13.29 -14.31
CA ILE A 193 -27.97 12.14 -13.74
C ILE A 193 -28.21 11.03 -14.78
N VAL A 194 -28.30 11.40 -16.07
CA VAL A 194 -28.54 10.44 -17.17
C VAL A 194 -27.33 9.49 -17.32
N LEU A 195 -26.14 9.94 -16.95
CA LEU A 195 -24.93 9.13 -17.01
C LEU A 195 -24.92 7.98 -15.99
N LEU A 196 -25.75 8.05 -14.93
CA LEU A 196 -25.95 6.93 -14.00
C LEU A 196 -26.75 5.78 -14.65
N VAL A 197 -27.45 6.03 -15.74
CA VAL A 197 -28.22 5.00 -16.45
C VAL A 197 -27.28 4.01 -17.16
N ILE A 198 -26.13 4.44 -17.65
CA ILE A 198 -25.18 3.58 -18.39
C ILE A 198 -24.77 2.35 -17.57
N PRO A 199 -24.19 2.47 -16.36
CA PRO A 199 -23.83 1.30 -15.57
C PRO A 199 -25.05 0.46 -15.15
N VAL A 200 -26.21 1.08 -14.94
CA VAL A 200 -27.46 0.35 -14.66
C VAL A 200 -27.87 -0.53 -15.84
N LEU A 201 -27.84 0.00 -17.07
CA LEU A 201 -28.11 -0.77 -18.28
C LEU A 201 -27.12 -1.93 -18.46
N LEU A 202 -25.84 -1.69 -18.19
CA LEU A 202 -24.82 -2.75 -18.22
C LEU A 202 -25.09 -3.85 -17.17
N ILE A 203 -25.53 -3.47 -15.99
CA ILE A 203 -25.92 -4.41 -14.92
C ILE A 203 -27.11 -5.25 -15.37
N ILE A 204 -28.15 -4.62 -15.92
CA ILE A 204 -29.34 -5.31 -16.43
C ILE A 204 -28.96 -6.26 -17.57
N PHE A 205 -28.12 -5.81 -18.51
CA PHE A 205 -27.64 -6.63 -19.60
C PHE A 205 -26.90 -7.88 -19.11
N VAL A 206 -25.95 -7.72 -18.16
CA VAL A 206 -25.21 -8.84 -17.58
C VAL A 206 -26.14 -9.83 -16.85
N GLU A 207 -27.13 -9.33 -16.09
CA GLU A 207 -28.09 -10.21 -15.39
C GLU A 207 -29.02 -10.94 -16.36
N GLN A 208 -29.51 -10.29 -17.42
CA GLN A 208 -30.41 -10.91 -18.39
C GLN A 208 -29.68 -11.96 -19.25
N TYR A 209 -28.45 -11.64 -19.67
CA TYR A 209 -27.69 -12.52 -20.57
C TYR A 209 -27.10 -13.74 -19.86
N TYR A 210 -26.50 -13.53 -18.66
CA TYR A 210 -25.81 -14.61 -17.93
C TYR A 210 -26.64 -15.23 -16.79
N GLY A 211 -27.72 -14.56 -16.36
CA GLY A 211 -28.49 -14.98 -15.18
C GLY A 211 -29.25 -16.30 -15.37
N LYS A 212 -29.65 -16.60 -16.62
CA LYS A 212 -30.45 -17.80 -16.99
C LYS A 212 -29.59 -18.99 -17.41
N ALA A 213 -28.28 -18.80 -17.61
CA ALA A 213 -27.40 -19.85 -18.06
C ALA A 213 -27.21 -20.94 -16.99
N ALA A 214 -27.21 -22.20 -17.43
CA ALA A 214 -26.79 -23.31 -16.58
C ALA A 214 -25.33 -23.08 -16.16
N PHE A 215 -24.99 -23.37 -14.91
CA PHE A 215 -23.67 -23.08 -14.39
C PHE A 215 -23.11 -24.20 -13.50
N VAL A 216 -21.78 -24.29 -13.48
CA VAL A 216 -21.02 -25.12 -12.54
C VAL A 216 -19.98 -24.21 -11.88
N TYR A 217 -19.87 -24.24 -10.55
CA TYR A 217 -18.88 -23.46 -9.84
C TYR A 217 -17.45 -23.94 -10.20
N GLN A 218 -16.60 -23.02 -10.64
CA GLN A 218 -15.20 -23.27 -10.94
C GLN A 218 -14.34 -23.06 -9.68
N PHE A 219 -14.32 -24.05 -8.79
CA PHE A 219 -13.60 -23.97 -7.51
C PHE A 219 -12.12 -23.69 -7.71
N ASP A 220 -11.46 -24.33 -8.68
CA ASP A 220 -10.04 -24.15 -8.95
C ASP A 220 -9.71 -22.67 -9.26
N LYS A 221 -10.49 -22.05 -10.14
CA LYS A 221 -10.36 -20.63 -10.48
C LYS A 221 -10.63 -19.72 -9.30
N MET A 222 -11.64 -20.05 -8.48
CA MET A 222 -11.96 -19.28 -7.29
C MET A 222 -10.84 -19.34 -6.25
N ILE A 223 -10.24 -20.52 -6.06
CA ILE A 223 -9.11 -20.74 -5.16
C ILE A 223 -7.88 -19.98 -5.65
N GLU A 224 -7.55 -20.07 -6.95
CA GLU A 224 -6.45 -19.34 -7.56
C GLU A 224 -6.58 -17.82 -7.35
N MET A 225 -7.75 -17.25 -7.66
CA MET A 225 -8.02 -15.83 -7.46
C MET A 225 -7.93 -15.40 -5.99
N GLU A 226 -8.35 -16.26 -5.05
CA GLU A 226 -8.22 -16.02 -3.63
C GLU A 226 -6.77 -16.05 -3.15
N LEU A 227 -6.00 -17.02 -3.62
CA LEU A 227 -4.56 -17.10 -3.30
C LEU A 227 -3.80 -15.87 -3.82
N GLU A 228 -4.07 -15.44 -5.05
CA GLU A 228 -3.49 -14.21 -5.60
C GLU A 228 -3.89 -12.97 -4.79
N ARG A 229 -5.17 -12.88 -4.36
CA ARG A 229 -5.65 -11.78 -3.51
C ARG A 229 -4.89 -11.76 -2.18
N GLN A 230 -4.76 -12.90 -1.52
CA GLN A 230 -4.03 -13.02 -0.26
C GLN A 230 -2.54 -12.70 -0.44
N GLN A 231 -1.91 -13.18 -1.50
CA GLN A 231 -0.51 -12.85 -1.80
C GLN A 231 -0.28 -11.35 -2.02
N ARG A 232 -1.23 -10.65 -2.69
CA ARG A 232 -1.16 -9.19 -2.84
C ARG A 232 -1.19 -8.48 -1.49
N ILE A 233 -2.06 -8.89 -0.58
CA ILE A 233 -2.16 -8.33 0.78
C ILE A 233 -0.89 -8.65 1.60
N TYR A 234 -0.40 -9.88 1.54
CA TYR A 234 0.83 -10.26 2.24
C TYR A 234 2.06 -9.54 1.69
N ARG A 235 2.12 -9.23 0.39
CA ARG A 235 3.19 -8.39 -0.18
C ARG A 235 3.16 -6.97 0.40
N LEU A 236 1.99 -6.38 0.64
CA LEU A 236 1.89 -5.10 1.33
C LEU A 236 2.38 -5.18 2.78
N PHE A 237 2.01 -6.23 3.52
CA PHE A 237 2.54 -6.42 4.87
C PHE A 237 4.04 -6.67 4.89
N ALA A 238 4.57 -7.34 3.87
CA ALA A 238 6.00 -7.63 3.75
C ALA A 238 6.88 -6.40 3.56
N LEU A 239 6.30 -5.25 3.19
CA LEU A 239 7.02 -3.97 3.18
C LEU A 239 7.41 -3.51 4.59
N PHE A 240 6.69 -3.98 5.62
CA PHE A 240 6.85 -3.54 7.00
C PHE A 240 7.31 -4.66 7.94
N VAL A 241 6.98 -5.91 7.63
CA VAL A 241 7.19 -7.07 8.52
C VAL A 241 7.57 -8.29 7.69
N ASP A 242 8.48 -9.12 8.23
CA ASP A 242 8.80 -10.41 7.60
C ASP A 242 7.58 -11.34 7.71
N VAL A 243 7.03 -11.71 6.55
CA VAL A 243 5.86 -12.59 6.44
C VAL A 243 6.31 -13.98 6.00
N PRO A 244 6.27 -15.00 6.89
CA PRO A 244 6.81 -16.34 6.60
C PRO A 244 6.14 -17.07 5.42
N MET A 245 4.95 -16.63 5.02
CA MET A 245 4.17 -17.25 3.93
C MET A 245 4.55 -16.80 2.53
N LEU A 246 5.32 -15.72 2.40
CA LEU A 246 5.87 -15.35 1.11
C LEU A 246 7.09 -16.23 0.84
N HIS A 247 7.10 -16.93 -0.29
CA HIS A 247 8.28 -17.64 -0.76
C HIS A 247 9.42 -16.62 -0.79
N LYS A 248 10.48 -16.86 0.02
CA LYS A 248 11.65 -15.98 0.05
C LYS A 248 12.17 -15.88 -1.36
N PRO A 249 12.22 -14.70 -1.98
CA PRO A 249 12.83 -14.57 -3.30
C PRO A 249 14.25 -15.10 -3.21
N HIS A 250 14.69 -15.88 -4.21
CA HIS A 250 16.06 -16.35 -4.28
C HIS A 250 17.00 -15.16 -4.12
N ALA A 251 17.92 -15.27 -3.16
CA ALA A 251 18.88 -14.21 -2.88
C ALA A 251 19.83 -14.05 -4.07
N HIS A 252 19.51 -13.13 -4.99
CA HIS A 252 20.42 -12.76 -6.07
C HIS A 252 21.57 -11.92 -5.54
N ARG A 253 22.81 -12.27 -5.92
CA ARG A 253 24.01 -11.47 -5.62
C ARG A 253 23.90 -10.12 -6.37
N ARG A 254 23.83 -9.04 -5.61
CA ARG A 254 23.78 -7.66 -6.13
C ARG A 254 25.19 -7.09 -6.17
N THR A 255 25.93 -7.37 -7.23
CA THR A 255 27.36 -7.00 -7.37
C THR A 255 27.59 -5.49 -7.32
N TYR A 256 26.62 -4.68 -7.78
CA TYR A 256 26.71 -3.21 -7.73
C TYR A 256 26.72 -2.64 -6.30
N LEU A 257 26.27 -3.41 -5.30
CA LEU A 257 26.31 -3.01 -3.88
C LEU A 257 27.57 -3.46 -3.14
N ASP A 258 28.48 -4.16 -3.80
CA ASP A 258 29.71 -4.64 -3.15
C ASP A 258 30.63 -3.47 -2.72
N GLY A 259 30.55 -2.30 -3.40
CA GLY A 259 31.24 -1.06 -2.98
C GLY A 259 30.69 -0.51 -1.66
N VAL A 260 29.37 -0.44 -1.54
CA VAL A 260 28.69 0.00 -0.31
C VAL A 260 28.96 -0.99 0.82
N LEU A 261 28.97 -2.29 0.52
CA LEU A 261 29.31 -3.32 1.51
C LEU A 261 30.71 -3.13 2.06
N LYS A 262 31.72 -2.89 1.21
CA LYS A 262 33.09 -2.62 1.65
C LYS A 262 33.16 -1.40 2.58
N MET A 263 32.44 -0.35 2.28
CA MET A 263 32.37 0.86 3.12
C MET A 263 31.76 0.56 4.50
N LEU A 264 30.70 -0.21 4.58
CA LEU A 264 30.04 -0.59 5.85
C LEU A 264 30.89 -1.54 6.69
N VAL A 265 31.59 -2.44 6.03
CA VAL A 265 32.45 -3.44 6.66
C VAL A 265 33.70 -2.78 7.26
N GLY A 266 34.29 -1.80 6.56
CA GLY A 266 35.55 -1.15 6.97
C GLY A 266 36.79 -2.00 6.73
N ASN A 267 37.97 -1.50 7.16
CA ASN A 267 39.26 -2.12 6.85
C ASN A 267 39.64 -3.33 7.72
N GLN A 268 39.07 -3.43 8.93
CA GLN A 268 39.31 -4.56 9.86
C GLN A 268 37.96 -5.04 10.41
N PRO A 269 37.19 -5.82 9.63
CA PRO A 269 35.89 -6.24 10.05
C PRO A 269 35.96 -7.38 11.07
N SER A 270 35.15 -7.26 12.15
CA SER A 270 34.74 -8.44 12.89
C SER A 270 33.86 -9.32 12.02
N GLY A 271 33.89 -10.63 12.19
CA GLY A 271 33.01 -11.53 11.47
C GLY A 271 31.52 -11.16 11.64
N HIS A 272 31.15 -10.66 12.83
CA HIS A 272 29.80 -10.18 13.13
C HIS A 272 29.42 -8.96 12.29
N ARG A 273 30.28 -7.92 12.24
CA ARG A 273 30.06 -6.72 11.45
C ARG A 273 29.86 -7.03 9.97
N TYR A 274 30.67 -7.94 9.42
CA TYR A 274 30.51 -8.39 8.03
C TYR A 274 29.14 -9.04 7.78
N LEU A 275 28.71 -9.96 8.66
CA LEU A 275 27.41 -10.65 8.54
C LEU A 275 26.23 -9.68 8.62
N VAL A 276 26.23 -8.77 9.60
CA VAL A 276 25.15 -7.77 9.75
C VAL A 276 25.11 -6.83 8.57
N SER A 277 26.25 -6.27 8.13
CA SER A 277 26.35 -5.39 6.96
C SER A 277 25.83 -6.08 5.70
N ARG A 278 26.24 -7.34 5.48
CA ARG A 278 25.78 -8.15 4.34
C ARG A 278 24.27 -8.39 4.39
N THR A 279 23.72 -8.69 5.56
CA THR A 279 22.28 -8.93 5.73
C THR A 279 21.50 -7.65 5.44
N VAL A 280 21.89 -6.51 6.00
CA VAL A 280 21.23 -5.22 5.78
C VAL A 280 21.18 -4.86 4.30
N ILE A 281 22.32 -4.94 3.59
CA ILE A 281 22.40 -4.53 2.18
C ILE A 281 21.69 -5.50 1.24
N ARG A 282 21.79 -6.80 1.50
CA ARG A 282 21.20 -7.83 0.63
C ARG A 282 19.73 -8.11 0.90
N THR A 283 19.21 -7.67 2.03
CA THR A 283 17.79 -7.77 2.32
C THR A 283 16.99 -6.84 1.40
N SER A 284 16.05 -7.40 0.67
CA SER A 284 15.18 -6.62 -0.23
C SER A 284 14.37 -5.55 0.51
N GLN A 285 14.09 -5.77 1.79
CA GLN A 285 13.36 -4.85 2.66
C GLN A 285 14.05 -3.50 2.80
N TYR A 286 15.36 -3.45 3.11
CA TYR A 286 16.08 -2.18 3.27
C TYR A 286 16.12 -1.38 1.97
N MET A 287 16.44 -2.01 0.84
CA MET A 287 16.48 -1.31 -0.44
C MET A 287 15.13 -0.82 -0.92
N SER A 288 14.07 -1.61 -0.70
CA SER A 288 12.71 -1.20 -1.01
C SER A 288 12.29 0.00 -0.17
N LEU A 289 12.58 -0.01 1.13
CA LEU A 289 12.29 1.10 2.05
C LEU A 289 13.03 2.37 1.67
N LEU A 290 14.33 2.27 1.40
CA LEU A 290 15.14 3.42 1.01
C LEU A 290 14.59 4.07 -0.27
N LEU A 291 14.24 3.27 -1.27
CA LEU A 291 13.68 3.76 -2.53
C LEU A 291 12.30 4.41 -2.30
N GLN A 292 11.45 3.78 -1.52
CA GLN A 292 10.13 4.33 -1.17
C GLN A 292 10.26 5.69 -0.45
N LEU A 293 11.14 5.77 0.55
CA LEU A 293 11.36 7.02 1.29
C LEU A 293 12.00 8.10 0.42
N ALA A 294 12.89 7.73 -0.50
CA ALA A 294 13.45 8.68 -1.47
C ALA A 294 12.36 9.25 -2.40
N VAL A 295 11.45 8.40 -2.89
CA VAL A 295 10.31 8.86 -3.70
C VAL A 295 9.39 9.77 -2.89
N VAL A 296 9.05 9.39 -1.66
CA VAL A 296 8.21 10.23 -0.77
C VAL A 296 8.90 11.56 -0.49
N SER A 297 10.21 11.55 -0.20
CA SER A 297 11.01 12.76 0.02
C SER A 297 11.00 13.70 -1.20
N PHE A 298 11.13 13.13 -2.40
CA PHE A 298 11.03 13.89 -3.66
C PHE A 298 9.65 14.54 -3.82
N VAL A 299 8.58 13.77 -3.62
CA VAL A 299 7.21 14.29 -3.69
C VAL A 299 6.96 15.38 -2.65
N VAL A 300 7.39 15.17 -1.41
CA VAL A 300 7.29 16.18 -0.35
C VAL A 300 8.03 17.45 -0.77
N ALA A 301 9.23 17.33 -1.35
CA ALA A 301 10.03 18.46 -1.77
C ALA A 301 9.37 19.29 -2.90
N LEU A 302 8.68 18.63 -3.84
CA LEU A 302 7.96 19.32 -4.92
C LEU A 302 6.85 20.25 -4.41
N PHE A 303 6.22 19.91 -3.29
CA PHE A 303 5.05 20.61 -2.76
C PHE A 303 5.34 21.40 -1.47
N SER A 304 6.59 21.42 -0.98
CA SER A 304 6.94 22.05 0.29
C SER A 304 7.07 23.58 0.16
N GLN A 305 5.98 24.25 0.41
CA GLN A 305 5.97 25.70 0.61
C GLN A 305 5.24 25.99 1.94
N PRO A 306 5.84 26.64 2.93
CA PRO A 306 7.25 27.06 3.03
C PRO A 306 8.24 25.91 3.31
N TYR A 307 9.51 26.10 2.98
CA TYR A 307 10.56 25.06 2.93
C TYR A 307 10.86 24.33 4.23
N TYR A 308 10.55 24.90 5.40
CA TYR A 308 10.77 24.23 6.69
C TYR A 308 9.97 22.92 6.81
N TRP A 309 8.82 22.78 6.13
CA TRP A 309 8.04 21.56 6.11
C TRP A 309 8.82 20.40 5.49
N ASN A 310 9.63 20.67 4.46
CA ASN A 310 10.49 19.66 3.85
C ASN A 310 11.45 19.07 4.88
N PHE A 311 12.14 19.95 5.64
CA PHE A 311 13.10 19.49 6.64
C PHE A 311 12.43 18.69 7.76
N ILE A 312 11.28 19.12 8.25
CA ILE A 312 10.55 18.42 9.31
C ILE A 312 10.08 17.04 8.83
N VAL A 313 9.40 16.96 7.68
CA VAL A 313 8.84 15.71 7.17
C VAL A 313 9.96 14.72 6.84
N ASN A 314 11.02 15.15 6.17
CA ASN A 314 12.13 14.26 5.86
C ASN A 314 12.92 13.81 7.10
N ALA A 315 13.05 14.64 8.14
CA ALA A 315 13.59 14.22 9.43
C ALA A 315 12.74 13.10 10.07
N LEU A 316 11.41 13.23 10.01
CA LEU A 316 10.48 12.19 10.47
C LEU A 316 10.59 10.90 9.64
N LEU A 317 10.76 11.00 8.32
CA LEU A 317 11.01 9.85 7.46
C LEU A 317 12.33 9.16 7.82
N MET A 318 13.39 9.91 8.13
CA MET A 318 14.66 9.39 8.64
C MET A 318 14.50 8.67 9.99
N MET A 319 13.68 9.21 10.90
CA MET A 319 13.37 8.53 12.16
C MET A 319 12.65 7.19 11.91
N LEU A 320 11.67 7.20 11.01
CA LEU A 320 10.95 5.98 10.62
C LEU A 320 11.90 4.90 10.08
N LEU A 321 12.81 5.29 9.18
CA LEU A 321 13.83 4.40 8.64
C LEU A 321 14.69 3.80 9.77
N GLY A 322 15.16 4.63 10.69
CA GLY A 322 15.99 4.18 11.81
C GLY A 322 15.27 3.13 12.69
N PHE A 323 13.98 3.31 12.97
CA PHE A 323 13.19 2.32 13.71
C PHE A 323 13.07 0.98 12.96
N GLN A 324 12.92 1.02 11.65
CA GLN A 324 12.81 -0.19 10.83
C GLN A 324 14.16 -0.90 10.69
N LEU A 325 15.27 -0.15 10.56
CA LEU A 325 16.61 -0.72 10.51
C LEU A 325 16.98 -1.48 11.80
N VAL A 326 16.56 -0.99 12.95
CA VAL A 326 16.73 -1.72 14.24
C VAL A 326 16.06 -3.11 14.15
N GLY A 327 14.88 -3.22 13.55
CA GLY A 327 14.20 -4.50 13.33
C GLY A 327 14.98 -5.43 12.40
N VAL A 328 15.55 -4.89 11.31
CA VAL A 328 16.35 -5.66 10.34
C VAL A 328 17.63 -6.18 10.98
N ILE A 329 18.36 -5.37 11.76
CA ILE A 329 19.57 -5.80 12.46
C ILE A 329 19.25 -6.88 13.51
N GLN A 330 18.15 -6.73 14.25
CA GLN A 330 17.74 -7.75 15.21
C GLN A 330 17.36 -9.08 14.54
N SER A 331 16.68 -9.04 13.39
CA SER A 331 16.38 -10.26 12.63
C SER A 331 17.66 -10.92 12.09
N ALA A 332 18.66 -10.12 11.67
CA ALA A 332 19.96 -10.63 11.27
C ALA A 332 20.69 -11.34 12.42
N ASN A 333 20.61 -10.77 13.63
CA ASN A 333 21.21 -11.37 14.84
C ASN A 333 20.52 -12.66 15.25
N THR A 334 19.22 -12.76 15.13
CA THR A 334 18.48 -14.00 15.43
C THR A 334 18.73 -15.10 14.40
N GLN A 335 18.83 -14.77 13.11
CA GLN A 335 19.12 -15.73 12.06
C GLN A 335 20.56 -16.28 12.18
N ASN A 336 21.51 -15.48 12.66
CA ASN A 336 22.91 -15.84 12.81
C ASN A 336 23.30 -16.05 14.29
N SER A 337 22.38 -16.53 15.13
CA SER A 337 22.56 -16.66 16.57
C SER A 337 23.81 -17.46 16.97
N HIS A 338 24.12 -18.52 16.24
CA HIS A 338 25.31 -19.35 16.51
C HIS A 338 26.62 -18.56 16.31
N PHE A 339 26.74 -17.74 15.28
CA PHE A 339 27.91 -16.88 15.07
C PHE A 339 27.93 -15.68 16.02
N ALA A 340 26.75 -15.14 16.32
CA ALA A 340 26.61 -14.03 17.24
C ALA A 340 27.01 -14.40 18.67
N SER A 341 26.84 -15.65 19.10
CA SER A 341 27.25 -16.13 20.44
C SER A 341 28.78 -16.22 20.60
N LEU A 342 29.54 -16.32 19.52
CA LEU A 342 31.01 -16.40 19.54
C LEU A 342 31.70 -15.04 19.73
N VAL A 343 30.96 -13.92 19.57
CA VAL A 343 31.51 -12.56 19.69
C VAL A 343 31.07 -11.96 21.03
N ASP A 344 32.03 -11.28 21.67
CA ASP A 344 31.75 -10.58 22.95
C ASP A 344 30.61 -9.60 22.81
N SER A 345 29.82 -9.53 23.86
CA SER A 345 28.57 -8.77 23.87
C SER A 345 28.75 -7.27 23.61
N ASN A 346 29.87 -6.68 24.04
CA ASN A 346 30.16 -5.27 23.86
C ASN A 346 30.60 -4.98 22.43
N THR A 347 31.45 -5.83 21.87
CA THR A 347 31.92 -5.75 20.46
C THR A 347 30.72 -5.87 19.51
N ARG A 348 29.80 -6.80 19.78
CA ARG A 348 28.59 -6.97 18.99
C ARG A 348 27.69 -5.73 19.01
N LEU A 349 27.55 -5.07 20.18
CA LEU A 349 26.78 -3.84 20.27
C LEU A 349 27.43 -2.69 19.47
N GLN A 350 28.75 -2.56 19.55
CA GLN A 350 29.51 -1.54 18.81
C GLN A 350 29.40 -1.76 17.30
N ASP A 351 29.49 -3.01 16.84
CA ASP A 351 29.31 -3.37 15.43
C ASP A 351 27.90 -3.05 14.93
N ASP A 352 26.87 -3.45 15.67
CA ASP A 352 25.46 -3.17 15.32
C ASP A 352 25.21 -1.67 15.21
N LEU A 353 25.69 -0.87 16.18
CA LEU A 353 25.55 0.58 16.18
C LEU A 353 26.34 1.24 15.05
N SER A 354 27.55 0.75 14.74
CA SER A 354 28.38 1.25 13.65
C SER A 354 27.71 1.02 12.29
N VAL A 355 27.18 -0.18 12.05
CA VAL A 355 26.44 -0.51 10.82
C VAL A 355 25.19 0.34 10.71
N LEU A 356 24.43 0.51 11.81
CA LEU A 356 23.23 1.33 11.86
C LEU A 356 23.55 2.80 11.54
N MET A 357 24.59 3.36 12.16
CA MET A 357 25.02 4.74 11.94
C MET A 357 25.41 4.99 10.47
N LEU A 358 26.23 4.11 9.90
CA LEU A 358 26.66 4.24 8.50
C LEU A 358 25.49 4.08 7.52
N THR A 359 24.58 3.16 7.77
CA THR A 359 23.37 3.01 6.94
C THR A 359 22.45 4.23 7.04
N MET A 360 22.32 4.86 8.21
CA MET A 360 21.57 6.10 8.38
C MET A 360 22.20 7.28 7.65
N VAL A 361 23.53 7.40 7.68
CA VAL A 361 24.27 8.43 6.92
C VAL A 361 24.04 8.26 5.41
N LEU A 362 24.22 7.06 4.88
CA LEU A 362 23.99 6.78 3.46
C LEU A 362 22.54 7.06 3.05
N SER A 363 21.59 6.66 3.87
CA SER A 363 20.15 6.93 3.62
C SER A 363 19.86 8.43 3.66
N GLY A 364 20.48 9.17 4.59
CA GLY A 364 20.38 10.62 4.69
C GLY A 364 20.90 11.34 3.45
N ILE A 365 21.99 10.87 2.87
CA ILE A 365 22.52 11.41 1.61
C ILE A 365 21.51 11.18 0.46
N VAL A 366 20.94 9.97 0.35
CA VAL A 366 19.96 9.64 -0.69
C VAL A 366 18.71 10.50 -0.56
N ILE A 367 18.18 10.64 0.66
CA ILE A 367 17.00 11.48 0.95
C ILE A 367 17.33 12.96 0.69
N GLY A 368 18.54 13.41 1.07
CA GLY A 368 19.01 14.78 0.82
C GLY A 368 19.09 15.11 -0.66
N ILE A 369 19.66 14.23 -1.46
CA ILE A 369 19.73 14.39 -2.93
C ILE A 369 18.32 14.41 -3.52
N SER A 370 17.47 13.47 -3.12
CA SER A 370 16.09 13.38 -3.59
C SER A 370 15.30 14.66 -3.26
N SER A 371 15.45 15.18 -2.04
CA SER A 371 14.87 16.44 -1.59
C SER A 371 15.40 17.65 -2.36
N ALA A 372 16.71 17.72 -2.60
CA ALA A 372 17.32 18.82 -3.34
C ALA A 372 16.83 18.90 -4.80
N ILE A 373 16.69 17.75 -5.46
CA ILE A 373 16.15 17.67 -6.82
C ILE A 373 14.68 18.14 -6.85
N GLY A 374 13.89 17.77 -5.83
CA GLY A 374 12.48 18.16 -5.74
C GLY A 374 12.28 19.64 -5.49
N MET A 375 13.06 20.26 -4.61
CA MET A 375 12.93 21.70 -4.27
C MET A 375 13.36 22.65 -5.38
N ARG A 376 14.25 22.21 -6.28
CA ARG A 376 14.80 23.02 -7.39
C ARG A 376 15.43 24.37 -6.96
N GLU A 377 15.83 24.49 -5.72
CA GLU A 377 16.43 25.69 -5.12
C GLU A 377 17.71 25.35 -4.36
N LEU A 378 18.61 26.32 -4.20
CA LEU A 378 19.87 26.16 -3.49
C LEU A 378 19.69 25.71 -2.04
N ILE A 379 18.59 26.10 -1.39
CA ILE A 379 18.27 25.71 -0.02
C ILE A 379 18.06 24.20 0.12
N GLY A 380 17.66 23.52 -0.96
CA GLY A 380 17.56 22.05 -1.01
C GLY A 380 18.89 21.34 -0.80
N LEU A 381 20.02 21.97 -1.20
CA LEU A 381 21.37 21.41 -1.00
C LEU A 381 21.73 21.29 0.48
N VAL A 382 21.17 22.14 1.34
CA VAL A 382 21.36 22.05 2.80
C VAL A 382 20.87 20.70 3.32
N GLY A 383 19.83 20.11 2.71
CA GLY A 383 19.33 18.79 3.08
C GLY A 383 20.35 17.67 2.92
N ILE A 384 21.28 17.76 1.94
CA ILE A 384 22.32 16.76 1.70
C ILE A 384 23.27 16.65 2.90
N VAL A 385 23.47 17.74 3.63
CA VAL A 385 24.32 17.78 4.84
C VAL A 385 23.47 17.57 6.10
N PHE A 386 22.30 18.16 6.17
CA PHE A 386 21.43 18.14 7.34
C PHE A 386 20.94 16.71 7.68
N TYR A 387 20.43 15.94 6.71
CA TYR A 387 19.87 14.63 7.01
C TYR A 387 20.90 13.58 7.44
N PRO A 388 22.10 13.50 6.87
CA PRO A 388 23.16 12.63 7.42
C PRO A 388 23.54 12.99 8.86
N ILE A 389 23.70 14.29 9.16
CA ILE A 389 24.02 14.75 10.53
C ILE A 389 22.89 14.38 11.47
N PHE A 390 21.64 14.61 11.08
CA PHE A 390 20.45 14.20 11.84
C PHE A 390 20.45 12.68 12.08
N GLY A 391 20.79 11.88 11.07
CA GLY A 391 20.90 10.43 11.18
C GLY A 391 21.93 9.97 12.21
N VAL A 392 23.11 10.60 12.25
CA VAL A 392 24.15 10.33 13.27
C VAL A 392 23.63 10.69 14.66
N PHE A 393 23.07 11.90 14.82
CA PHE A 393 22.52 12.37 16.08
C PHE A 393 21.44 11.41 16.60
N PHE A 394 20.48 11.07 15.77
CA PHE A 394 19.37 10.17 16.12
C PHE A 394 19.85 8.77 16.51
N THR A 395 20.87 8.25 15.81
CA THR A 395 21.46 6.94 16.13
C THR A 395 22.17 6.96 17.47
N GLN A 396 22.98 7.98 17.76
CA GLN A 396 23.77 8.04 18.98
C GLN A 396 22.93 8.30 20.22
N PHE A 397 21.97 9.23 20.15
CA PHE A 397 21.17 9.64 21.32
C PHE A 397 19.97 8.73 21.55
N TYR A 398 19.20 8.41 20.53
CA TYR A 398 17.94 7.70 20.70
C TYR A 398 18.04 6.19 20.46
N LEU A 399 18.57 5.78 19.31
CA LEU A 399 18.63 4.36 18.96
C LEU A 399 19.58 3.57 19.86
N ARG A 400 20.71 4.14 20.25
CA ARG A 400 21.64 3.55 21.23
C ARG A 400 20.93 3.28 22.56
N PHE A 401 20.17 4.24 23.09
CA PHE A 401 19.42 4.08 24.33
C PHE A 401 18.40 2.95 24.22
N ARG A 402 17.67 2.89 23.12
CA ARG A 402 16.68 1.83 22.86
C ARG A 402 17.30 0.44 22.73
N PHE A 403 18.46 0.32 22.09
CA PHE A 403 19.20 -0.94 22.02
C PHE A 403 19.62 -1.41 23.40
N LEU A 404 20.15 -0.54 24.25
CA LEU A 404 20.57 -0.86 25.62
C LEU A 404 19.39 -1.26 26.51
N LYS A 405 18.25 -0.57 26.42
CA LYS A 405 17.05 -0.86 27.21
C LYS A 405 16.44 -2.23 26.88
N LYS A 406 16.46 -2.64 25.61
CA LYS A 406 15.90 -3.92 25.19
C LYS A 406 16.79 -5.10 25.59
N ARG A 407 18.11 -4.89 25.69
CA ARG A 407 19.08 -5.89 26.14
C ARG A 407 18.94 -6.24 27.63
N ARG A 408 18.48 -5.30 28.48
CA ARG A 408 18.23 -5.54 29.90
C ARG A 408 16.96 -6.37 30.16
N LYS A 409 16.16 -6.65 29.15
CA LYS A 409 14.91 -7.42 29.25
C LYS A 409 15.02 -8.85 28.70
N ILE A 410 16.17 -9.24 28.18
CA ILE A 410 16.54 -10.60 27.75
C ILE A 410 17.62 -11.12 28.70
#